data_dad7585c05de9e1223f00b78817da6f7
#
_entry.id   dad7585c05de9e1223f00b78817da6f7
#
_cell.length_a   1.000
_cell.length_b   1.000
_cell.length_c   1.000
_cell.angle_alpha   90.00
_cell.angle_beta   90.00
_cell.angle_gamma   90.00
#
_symmetry.space_group_name_H-M   'P 1'
#
loop_
_entity.id
_entity.type
_entity.pdbx_description
1 polymer ?
#
loop_
_entity_poly.entity_id
_entity_poly.type
_entity_poly.pdbx_seq_one_letter_code
_entity_poly.pdbx_strand_id
1 'polypeptide(L)'
;DQGLTYVSSFIYQGISRGGNKPYYKKTDIYVPFNSWCCEAQWQKYDAETLNLNGMVVDGFNHQGYGLNRYCYSGKGTWSTCEYLPMGIAEDRETGETYIFQVESSGQWLIEYGSAQGGNLYLTVSGATEQEHGWYKNLKPGECFTTVPAGAAVVKGGLNPAVAALT
;
A
#
# COMPACT_ATOMS: atom_id res chain seq x y z
N ASP A 1 29.21 6.12 -7.28
CA ASP A 1 28.57 5.25 -6.26
C ASP A 1 27.10 5.61 -6.22
N GLN A 2 26.21 4.64 -6.48
CA GLN A 2 24.77 4.83 -6.33
C GLN A 2 24.36 4.28 -4.98
N GLY A 3 23.68 5.11 -4.18
CA GLY A 3 23.12 4.68 -2.90
C GLY A 3 21.78 3.95 -3.06
N LEU A 4 21.28 3.39 -1.97
CA LEU A 4 19.92 2.91 -1.86
C LEU A 4 18.98 4.12 -1.82
N THR A 5 18.00 4.15 -2.70
CA THR A 5 17.01 5.23 -2.81
C THR A 5 15.61 4.76 -2.43
N TYR A 6 15.40 3.46 -2.40
CA TYR A 6 14.16 2.81 -2.04
C TYR A 6 14.42 1.36 -1.61
N VAL A 7 13.84 0.96 -0.49
CA VAL A 7 13.84 -0.42 -0.03
C VAL A 7 12.47 -0.74 0.56
N SER A 8 11.74 -1.65 -0.06
CA SER A 8 10.47 -2.12 0.51
C SER A 8 10.72 -3.07 1.67
N SER A 9 9.98 -2.90 2.75
CA SER A 9 9.96 -3.85 3.85
C SER A 9 9.10 -5.06 3.54
N PHE A 10 8.02 -4.84 2.77
CA PHE A 10 7.06 -5.87 2.41
C PHE A 10 6.42 -5.54 1.06
N ILE A 11 6.28 -6.56 0.22
CA ILE A 11 5.51 -6.50 -1.03
C ILE A 11 4.55 -7.69 -1.04
N TYR A 12 3.28 -7.40 -1.30
CA TYR A 12 2.27 -8.43 -1.50
C TYR A 12 1.59 -8.22 -2.86
N GLN A 13 1.53 -9.27 -3.66
CA GLN A 13 0.84 -9.27 -4.96
C GLN A 13 -0.31 -10.26 -4.94
N GLY A 14 -1.35 -9.94 -5.69
CA GLY A 14 -2.51 -10.83 -5.83
C GLY A 14 -3.65 -10.51 -4.88
N ILE A 15 -3.72 -9.29 -4.35
CA ILE A 15 -4.91 -8.79 -3.66
C ILE A 15 -6.09 -8.91 -4.61
N SER A 16 -7.19 -9.50 -4.13
CA SER A 16 -8.40 -9.78 -4.92
C SER A 16 -8.16 -10.61 -6.18
N ARG A 17 -7.12 -11.47 -6.16
CA ARG A 17 -6.86 -12.43 -7.22
C ARG A 17 -7.91 -13.53 -7.23
N GLY A 18 -8.45 -13.82 -8.39
CA GLY A 18 -9.50 -14.85 -8.55
C GLY A 18 -10.90 -14.25 -8.53
N GLY A 19 -11.90 -15.15 -8.51
CA GLY A 19 -13.31 -14.75 -8.63
C GLY A 19 -13.71 -14.44 -10.07
N ASN A 20 -14.92 -13.92 -10.24
CA ASN A 20 -15.53 -13.70 -11.57
C ASN A 20 -15.33 -12.27 -12.08
N LYS A 21 -14.99 -11.34 -11.20
CA LYS A 21 -14.78 -9.92 -11.55
C LYS A 21 -13.30 -9.57 -11.53
N PRO A 22 -12.86 -8.65 -12.39
CA PRO A 22 -11.50 -8.11 -12.28
C PRO A 22 -11.31 -7.40 -10.95
N TYR A 23 -10.08 -7.41 -10.42
CA TYR A 23 -9.77 -6.89 -9.08
C TYR A 23 -10.27 -5.46 -8.84
N TYR A 24 -10.12 -4.56 -9.81
CA TYR A 24 -10.52 -3.15 -9.68
C TYR A 24 -12.04 -2.94 -9.53
N LYS A 25 -12.86 -3.88 -10.02
CA LYS A 25 -14.33 -3.83 -9.88
C LYS A 25 -14.84 -4.34 -8.54
N LYS A 26 -13.98 -4.98 -7.75
CA LYS A 26 -14.39 -5.65 -6.52
C LYS A 26 -13.53 -5.32 -5.30
N THR A 27 -12.46 -4.53 -5.46
CA THR A 27 -11.57 -4.17 -4.38
C THR A 27 -11.89 -2.78 -3.84
N ASP A 28 -12.04 -2.69 -2.53
CA ASP A 28 -12.10 -1.44 -1.80
C ASP A 28 -10.78 -1.20 -1.06
N ILE A 29 -10.33 0.04 -1.08
CA ILE A 29 -9.16 0.52 -0.35
C ILE A 29 -9.63 1.44 0.76
N TYR A 30 -9.16 1.20 1.98
CA TYR A 30 -9.42 2.08 3.11
C TYR A 30 -8.19 2.91 3.40
N VAL A 31 -8.34 4.22 3.38
CA VAL A 31 -7.29 5.21 3.65
C VAL A 31 -7.52 5.82 5.03
N PRO A 32 -6.57 5.71 5.95
CA PRO A 32 -6.72 6.18 7.33
C PRO A 32 -6.25 7.63 7.46
N PHE A 33 -7.07 8.60 7.11
CA PHE A 33 -6.78 10.00 7.37
C PHE A 33 -6.64 10.26 8.87
N ASN A 34 -5.69 11.10 9.24
CA ASN A 34 -5.38 11.37 10.62
C ASN A 34 -4.96 12.82 10.82
N SER A 35 -5.42 13.43 11.88
CA SER A 35 -4.96 14.75 12.30
C SER A 35 -5.20 14.93 13.79
N TRP A 36 -4.66 16.00 14.35
CA TRP A 36 -4.90 16.37 15.74
C TRP A 36 -6.39 16.53 16.04
N CYS A 37 -6.89 15.84 17.05
CA CYS A 37 -8.31 15.78 17.45
C CYS A 37 -9.27 15.20 16.39
N CYS A 38 -8.75 14.56 15.35
CA CYS A 38 -9.50 13.88 14.29
C CYS A 38 -8.73 12.62 13.87
N GLU A 39 -8.48 11.74 14.84
CA GLU A 39 -7.68 10.53 14.65
C GLU A 39 -8.49 9.45 13.91
N ALA A 40 -7.78 8.64 13.13
CA ALA A 40 -8.27 7.42 12.49
C ALA A 40 -9.56 7.62 11.67
N GLN A 41 -9.61 8.66 10.85
CA GLN A 41 -10.74 8.92 9.94
C GLN A 41 -10.64 8.05 8.70
N TRP A 42 -11.12 6.83 8.78
CA TRP A 42 -11.10 5.88 7.68
C TRP A 42 -12.06 6.29 6.56
N GLN A 43 -11.51 6.44 5.36
CA GLN A 43 -12.30 6.65 4.15
C GLN A 43 -12.17 5.43 3.24
N LYS A 44 -13.31 4.99 2.70
CA LYS A 44 -13.40 3.84 1.81
C LYS A 44 -13.53 4.29 0.36
N TYR A 45 -12.65 3.82 -0.49
CA TYR A 45 -12.65 4.06 -1.93
C TYR A 45 -12.65 2.75 -2.69
N ASP A 46 -13.39 2.66 -3.79
CA ASP A 46 -13.16 1.54 -4.72
C ASP A 46 -11.84 1.75 -5.48
N ALA A 47 -11.21 0.66 -5.88
CA ALA A 47 -9.92 0.70 -6.56
C ALA A 47 -9.96 1.46 -7.89
N GLU A 48 -11.11 1.48 -8.57
CA GLU A 48 -11.29 2.21 -9.83
C GLU A 48 -11.28 3.73 -9.61
N THR A 49 -11.91 4.22 -8.54
CA THR A 49 -11.87 5.64 -8.14
C THR A 49 -10.45 6.11 -7.83
N LEU A 50 -9.60 5.25 -7.31
CA LEU A 50 -8.18 5.53 -7.07
C LEU A 50 -7.30 5.30 -8.32
N ASN A 51 -7.91 5.14 -9.48
CA ASN A 51 -7.24 4.90 -10.77
C ASN A 51 -6.36 3.63 -10.77
N LEU A 52 -6.74 2.63 -9.99
CA LEU A 52 -6.04 1.33 -9.90
C LEU A 52 -6.61 0.29 -10.88
N ASN A 53 -7.32 0.73 -11.90
CA ASN A 53 -8.07 -0.11 -12.81
C ASN A 53 -7.24 -0.80 -13.91
N GLY A 54 -5.94 -0.56 -13.98
CA GLY A 54 -5.15 -1.02 -15.11
C GLY A 54 -5.74 -0.50 -16.43
N MET A 55 -4.95 -0.02 -17.35
CA MET A 55 -5.49 0.37 -18.66
C MET A 55 -5.96 -0.87 -19.42
N VAL A 56 -7.23 -1.22 -19.27
CA VAL A 56 -7.92 -2.07 -20.22
C VAL A 56 -8.43 -1.14 -21.33
N VAL A 57 -7.64 -0.98 -22.37
CA VAL A 57 -8.13 -0.38 -23.59
C VAL A 57 -8.95 -1.46 -24.31
N ASP A 58 -10.23 -1.21 -24.54
CA ASP A 58 -11.13 -2.11 -25.22
C ASP A 58 -10.48 -2.72 -26.48
N GLY A 59 -10.40 -4.04 -26.51
CA GLY A 59 -9.97 -4.81 -27.65
C GLY A 59 -8.47 -4.97 -27.89
N PHE A 60 -7.62 -4.32 -27.13
CA PHE A 60 -6.18 -4.54 -27.15
C PHE A 60 -5.68 -4.91 -25.76
N ASN A 61 -5.17 -6.12 -25.65
CA ASN A 61 -4.44 -6.58 -24.48
C ASN A 61 -3.09 -5.85 -24.47
N HIS A 62 -3.11 -4.53 -24.24
CA HIS A 62 -1.89 -3.77 -24.02
C HIS A 62 -1.31 -4.20 -22.69
N GLN A 63 -0.37 -5.11 -22.77
CA GLN A 63 0.47 -5.50 -21.67
C GLN A 63 1.17 -4.24 -21.12
N GLY A 64 0.47 -3.57 -20.20
CA GLY A 64 1.01 -2.85 -19.12
C GLY A 64 2.11 -1.82 -19.33
N TYR A 65 1.85 -0.74 -20.05
CA TYR A 65 2.72 0.43 -19.97
C TYR A 65 2.18 1.55 -19.05
N GLY A 66 1.05 1.37 -18.43
CA GLY A 66 0.52 2.28 -17.41
C GLY A 66 0.55 1.61 -16.05
N LEU A 67 1.59 1.81 -15.28
CA LEU A 67 1.61 1.45 -13.87
C LEU A 67 0.79 2.50 -13.11
N ASN A 68 -0.51 2.24 -13.00
CA ASN A 68 -1.36 3.04 -12.15
C ASN A 68 -1.01 2.73 -10.70
N ARG A 69 -0.76 3.76 -9.94
CA ARG A 69 -0.46 3.64 -8.51
C ARG A 69 -1.20 4.69 -7.71
N TYR A 70 -1.55 4.33 -6.51
CA TYR A 70 -2.03 5.22 -5.47
C TYR A 70 -1.15 5.06 -4.24
N CYS A 71 -0.62 6.16 -3.71
CA CYS A 71 0.25 6.12 -2.54
C CYS A 71 -0.08 7.23 -1.56
N TYR A 72 0.24 6.99 -0.30
CA TYR A 72 0.25 8.00 0.76
C TYR A 72 1.41 7.71 1.71
N SER A 73 1.88 8.73 2.40
CA SER A 73 3.12 8.67 3.15
C SER A 73 3.08 9.53 4.41
N GLY A 74 3.82 9.14 5.41
CA GLY A 74 4.14 9.98 6.56
C GLY A 74 5.39 10.79 6.30
N LYS A 75 5.31 12.11 6.41
CA LYS A 75 6.41 13.05 6.19
C LYS A 75 6.85 13.73 7.48
N GLY A 76 8.13 14.13 7.53
CA GLY A 76 8.68 14.78 8.72
C GLY A 76 8.90 13.83 9.89
N THR A 77 8.80 14.36 11.11
CA THR A 77 9.07 13.61 12.36
C THR A 77 7.83 12.98 12.98
N TRP A 78 6.65 13.28 12.46
CA TRP A 78 5.38 12.73 12.92
C TRP A 78 4.88 11.69 11.92
N SER A 79 5.02 10.43 12.29
CA SER A 79 4.59 9.30 11.44
C SER A 79 3.08 9.24 11.23
N THR A 80 2.29 9.91 12.05
CA THR A 80 0.82 9.89 12.03
C THR A 80 0.21 11.27 11.74
N CYS A 81 0.93 12.16 11.06
CA CYS A 81 0.50 13.55 10.87
C CYS A 81 -0.74 13.69 9.97
N GLU A 82 -0.71 13.10 8.78
CA GLU A 82 -1.79 13.20 7.78
C GLU A 82 -2.55 11.88 7.62
N TYR A 83 -1.84 10.77 7.86
CA TYR A 83 -2.36 9.41 7.75
C TYR A 83 -1.79 8.55 8.88
N LEU A 84 -2.50 7.49 9.25
CA LEU A 84 -1.90 6.41 10.02
C LEU A 84 -0.99 5.56 9.13
N PRO A 85 0.13 5.00 9.67
CA PRO A 85 1.06 4.18 8.90
C PRO A 85 0.51 2.77 8.63
N MET A 86 -0.70 2.69 8.11
CA MET A 86 -1.40 1.43 7.83
C MET A 86 -2.33 1.57 6.63
N GLY A 87 -2.73 0.44 6.06
CA GLY A 87 -3.65 0.40 4.94
C GLY A 87 -4.44 -0.89 4.89
N ILE A 88 -5.63 -0.83 4.31
CA ILE A 88 -6.54 -1.97 4.19
C ILE A 88 -7.03 -2.07 2.76
N ALA A 89 -7.08 -3.31 2.25
CA ALA A 89 -7.74 -3.65 1.00
C ALA A 89 -8.75 -4.78 1.25
N GLU A 90 -9.98 -4.62 0.78
CA GLU A 90 -11.06 -5.61 0.94
C GLU A 90 -11.52 -6.11 -0.44
N ASP A 91 -11.58 -7.41 -0.61
CA ASP A 91 -12.24 -8.05 -1.74
C ASP A 91 -13.72 -8.27 -1.42
N ARG A 92 -14.60 -7.50 -2.06
CA ARG A 92 -16.07 -7.58 -1.87
C ARG A 92 -16.67 -8.91 -2.32
N GLU A 93 -16.03 -9.63 -3.24
CA GLU A 93 -16.53 -10.90 -3.76
C GLU A 93 -16.22 -12.07 -2.80
N THR A 94 -15.02 -12.07 -2.23
CA THR A 94 -14.59 -13.13 -1.32
C THR A 94 -14.76 -12.76 0.16
N GLY A 95 -14.86 -11.48 0.48
CA GLY A 95 -14.85 -10.94 1.85
C GLY A 95 -13.48 -11.01 2.51
N GLU A 96 -12.42 -11.28 1.76
CA GLU A 96 -11.05 -11.23 2.26
C GLU A 96 -10.61 -9.78 2.45
N THR A 97 -10.03 -9.51 3.61
CA THR A 97 -9.55 -8.19 3.98
C THR A 97 -8.09 -8.28 4.39
N TYR A 98 -7.27 -7.54 3.71
CA TYR A 98 -5.82 -7.46 3.91
C TYR A 98 -5.52 -6.18 4.67
N ILE A 99 -4.82 -6.26 5.79
CA ILE A 99 -4.33 -5.10 6.53
C ILE A 99 -2.82 -5.12 6.62
N PHE A 100 -2.22 -3.95 6.53
CA PHE A 100 -0.78 -3.74 6.54
C PHE A 100 -0.45 -2.53 7.39
N GLN A 101 0.66 -2.58 8.12
CA GLN A 101 1.17 -1.43 8.87
C GLN A 101 2.69 -1.32 8.78
N VAL A 102 3.18 -0.10 8.88
CA VAL A 102 4.60 0.20 9.11
C VAL A 102 4.81 0.40 10.61
N GLU A 103 5.72 -0.35 11.18
CA GLU A 103 6.03 -0.30 12.62
C GLU A 103 7.24 0.60 12.86
N SER A 104 7.12 1.86 12.46
CA SER A 104 8.17 2.86 12.63
C SER A 104 7.57 4.22 12.96
N SER A 105 8.22 4.96 13.84
CA SER A 105 7.88 6.34 14.19
C SER A 105 8.48 7.37 13.22
N GLY A 106 9.22 6.93 12.20
CA GLY A 106 9.81 7.79 11.17
C GLY A 106 8.93 7.98 9.95
N GLN A 107 9.57 8.35 8.84
CA GLN A 107 8.94 8.49 7.53
C GLN A 107 8.66 7.11 6.93
N TRP A 108 7.56 7.02 6.21
CA TRP A 108 7.09 5.77 5.59
C TRP A 108 6.27 6.03 4.33
N LEU A 109 6.12 4.99 3.51
CA LEU A 109 5.30 5.00 2.30
C LEU A 109 4.47 3.71 2.25
N ILE A 110 3.18 3.86 1.93
CA ILE A 110 2.30 2.78 1.51
C ILE A 110 1.87 3.07 0.07
N GLU A 111 2.01 2.07 -0.78
CA GLU A 111 1.68 2.16 -2.20
C GLU A 111 0.83 0.97 -2.62
N TYR A 112 -0.26 1.25 -3.28
CA TYR A 112 -1.06 0.29 -4.05
C TYR A 112 -0.81 0.52 -5.52
N GLY A 113 -0.75 -0.54 -6.30
CA GLY A 113 -0.58 -0.41 -7.74
C GLY A 113 -1.12 -1.61 -8.51
N SER A 114 -1.36 -1.37 -9.79
CA SER A 114 -1.71 -2.43 -10.72
C SER A 114 -0.44 -3.04 -11.32
N ALA A 115 -0.28 -4.35 -11.17
CA ALA A 115 0.81 -5.09 -11.78
C ALA A 115 0.37 -5.70 -13.12
N GLN A 116 1.35 -6.01 -13.95
CA GLN A 116 1.12 -6.77 -15.18
C GLN A 116 0.35 -8.06 -14.90
N GLY A 117 -0.57 -8.41 -15.76
CA GLY A 117 -1.42 -9.59 -15.58
C GLY A 117 -2.69 -9.36 -14.76
N GLY A 118 -3.05 -8.10 -14.50
CA GLY A 118 -4.32 -7.74 -13.87
C GLY A 118 -4.38 -8.05 -12.38
N ASN A 119 -3.28 -7.83 -11.67
CA ASN A 119 -3.19 -8.01 -10.22
C ASN A 119 -3.00 -6.68 -9.51
N LEU A 120 -3.61 -6.54 -8.35
CA LEU A 120 -3.31 -5.47 -7.41
C LEU A 120 -2.14 -5.89 -6.53
N TYR A 121 -1.18 -5.00 -6.36
CA TYR A 121 -0.11 -5.16 -5.37
C TYR A 121 -0.17 -4.07 -4.31
N LEU A 122 0.45 -4.35 -3.20
CA LEU A 122 0.72 -3.39 -2.14
C LEU A 122 2.20 -3.46 -1.77
N THR A 123 2.79 -2.30 -1.56
CA THR A 123 4.15 -2.16 -1.04
C THR A 123 4.14 -1.30 0.21
N VAL A 124 4.91 -1.73 1.20
CA VAL A 124 5.12 -1.03 2.47
C VAL A 124 6.61 -0.78 2.64
N SER A 125 6.99 0.45 2.92
CA SER A 125 8.40 0.83 3.08
C SER A 125 8.60 1.93 4.13
N GLY A 126 9.85 2.13 4.54
CA GLY A 126 10.29 3.34 5.23
C GLY A 126 10.42 4.52 4.26
N ALA A 127 11.29 5.47 4.61
CA ALA A 127 11.58 6.63 3.77
C ALA A 127 12.12 6.25 2.39
N THR A 128 11.78 7.06 1.38
CA THR A 128 12.22 6.92 -0.01
C THR A 128 12.84 8.22 -0.51
N GLU A 129 13.63 8.17 -1.56
CA GLU A 129 14.17 9.39 -2.18
C GLU A 129 13.04 10.26 -2.75
N GLN A 130 12.13 9.66 -3.48
CA GLN A 130 11.07 10.37 -4.20
C GLN A 130 10.14 11.14 -3.27
N GLU A 131 9.72 10.54 -2.15
CA GLU A 131 8.75 11.16 -1.24
C GLU A 131 9.42 11.95 -0.09
N HIS A 132 10.65 11.58 0.26
CA HIS A 132 11.30 12.03 1.50
C HIS A 132 12.71 12.60 1.31
N GLY A 133 13.26 12.56 0.09
CA GLY A 133 14.64 12.93 -0.17
C GLY A 133 15.66 12.02 0.51
N TRP A 134 15.26 10.80 0.85
CA TRP A 134 16.11 9.85 1.57
C TRP A 134 16.98 9.03 0.62
N TYR A 135 18.25 8.89 0.98
CA TYR A 135 19.14 7.89 0.38
C TYR A 135 20.15 7.36 1.41
N LYS A 136 20.68 6.19 1.18
CA LYS A 136 21.68 5.56 2.02
C LYS A 136 22.81 4.96 1.18
N ASN A 137 24.02 5.46 1.35
CA ASN A 137 25.22 4.83 0.81
C ASN A 137 25.68 3.74 1.77
N LEU A 138 25.92 2.54 1.24
CA LEU A 138 26.50 1.43 1.99
C LEU A 138 27.95 1.22 1.55
N LYS A 139 28.84 1.10 2.51
CA LYS A 139 30.22 0.68 2.29
C LYS A 139 30.28 -0.86 2.19
N PRO A 140 31.32 -1.43 1.59
CA PRO A 140 31.53 -2.87 1.59
C PRO A 140 31.48 -3.45 3.01
N GLY A 141 30.60 -4.44 3.22
CA GLY A 141 30.37 -5.09 4.52
C GLY A 141 29.33 -4.41 5.43
N GLU A 142 28.81 -3.23 5.08
CA GLU A 142 27.69 -2.61 5.80
C GLU A 142 26.36 -3.25 5.40
N CYS A 143 25.44 -3.34 6.35
CA CYS A 143 24.09 -3.82 6.17
C CYS A 143 23.07 -2.68 6.37
N PHE A 144 21.95 -2.76 5.69
CA PHE A 144 20.78 -1.93 5.93
C PHE A 144 19.59 -2.82 6.31
N THR A 145 18.94 -2.49 7.42
CA THR A 145 17.70 -3.15 7.85
C THR A 145 16.54 -2.21 7.57
N THR A 146 15.52 -2.71 6.87
CA THR A 146 14.30 -1.96 6.60
C THR A 146 13.48 -1.74 7.88
N VAL A 147 12.53 -0.81 7.82
CA VAL A 147 11.56 -0.64 8.91
C VAL A 147 10.70 -1.90 9.05
N PRO A 148 10.34 -2.31 10.28
CA PRO A 148 9.42 -3.42 10.47
C PRO A 148 8.06 -3.16 9.85
N ALA A 149 7.38 -4.21 9.40
CA ALA A 149 6.03 -4.13 8.86
C ALA A 149 5.20 -5.32 9.34
N GLY A 150 3.97 -5.05 9.77
CA GLY A 150 2.97 -6.04 10.13
C GLY A 150 1.98 -6.26 8.99
N ALA A 151 1.46 -7.48 8.84
CA ALA A 151 0.43 -7.81 7.88
C ALA A 151 -0.50 -8.89 8.42
N ALA A 152 -1.79 -8.79 8.10
CA ALA A 152 -2.76 -9.84 8.40
C ALA A 152 -3.80 -9.94 7.28
N VAL A 153 -4.40 -11.13 7.16
CA VAL A 153 -5.52 -11.40 6.25
C VAL A 153 -6.66 -11.97 7.08
N VAL A 154 -7.82 -11.34 7.00
CA VAL A 154 -9.01 -11.73 7.76
C VAL A 154 -10.24 -11.77 6.86
N LYS A 155 -11.38 -12.14 7.40
CA LYS A 155 -12.71 -12.00 6.78
C LYS A 155 -13.48 -10.89 7.47
N GLY A 156 -14.18 -10.03 6.71
CA GLY A 156 -15.23 -9.17 7.24
C GLY A 156 -14.94 -7.67 7.33
N GLY A 157 -14.02 -7.12 6.53
CA GLY A 157 -13.85 -5.68 6.37
C GLY A 157 -13.03 -4.99 7.46
N LEU A 158 -13.30 -3.70 7.70
CA LEU A 158 -12.47 -2.82 8.52
C LEU A 158 -12.25 -3.30 9.96
N ASN A 159 -13.34 -3.59 10.70
CA ASN A 159 -13.23 -3.86 12.13
C ASN A 159 -12.43 -5.13 12.46
N PRO A 160 -12.69 -6.30 11.82
CA PRO A 160 -11.83 -7.47 12.00
C PRO A 160 -10.39 -7.24 11.56
N ALA A 161 -10.17 -6.46 10.51
CA ALA A 161 -8.83 -6.16 10.04
C ALA A 161 -8.02 -5.38 11.08
N VAL A 162 -8.58 -4.29 11.60
CA VAL A 162 -7.92 -3.49 12.65
C VAL A 162 -7.66 -4.34 13.90
N ALA A 163 -8.64 -5.14 14.32
CA ALA A 163 -8.47 -6.02 15.48
C ALA A 163 -7.39 -7.09 15.32
N ALA A 164 -7.01 -7.43 14.09
CA ALA A 164 -5.98 -8.44 13.84
C ALA A 164 -4.55 -7.94 14.06
N LEU A 165 -4.33 -6.63 14.13
CA LEU A 165 -3.03 -6.00 14.38
C LEU A 165 -2.92 -5.38 15.78
N THR A 166 -3.94 -5.51 16.61
CA THR A 166 -3.93 -5.08 18.01
C THR A 166 -3.79 -6.29 18.94
#